data_3001995825d7ce62483694a2c53d85b6
#
_entry.id   3001995825d7ce62483694a2c53d85b6
#
_cell.length_a   1.000
_cell.length_b   1.000
_cell.length_c   1.000
_cell.angle_alpha   90.00
_cell.angle_beta   90.00
_cell.angle_gamma   90.00
#
_symmetry.space_group_name_H-M   'P 1'
#
loop_
_entity.id
_entity.type
_entity.pdbx_description
1 polymer ?
#
loop_
_entity_poly.entity_id
_entity_poly.type
_entity_poly.pdbx_seq_one_letter_code
_entity_poly.pdbx_strand_id
1 'polypeptide(L)'
;MPLLRGNLHAHTTFSDGVRSPAALVAEYESRGYDFLAIPDHEDHYNWVEPGYRDALDRLRPALLLFRGIEVNFDPIAQHVGKVTGDTETLWILNHPARYKLTVTETVERVEMIQAAGWPLAAIEVTDTGLYRPEYDTNAIPLVKIATDDAHRPPHFGRAWIEVDAARERDAIIRAIRAGDVQMRFGDR
;
A
#
# COMPACT_ATOMS: atom_id res chain seq x y z
N MET A 1 -20.32 4.81 -10.37
CA MET A 1 -19.54 6.08 -10.16
C MET A 1 -18.25 5.94 -10.94
N PRO A 2 -17.51 7.04 -11.26
CA PRO A 2 -16.19 6.86 -11.88
C PRO A 2 -15.29 6.08 -10.92
N LEU A 3 -14.48 5.16 -11.46
CA LEU A 3 -13.50 4.41 -10.68
C LEU A 3 -12.44 5.39 -10.13
N LEU A 4 -12.10 5.26 -8.86
CA LEU A 4 -11.05 6.05 -8.22
C LEU A 4 -9.71 5.33 -8.39
N ARG A 5 -8.73 6.03 -8.96
CA ARG A 5 -7.37 5.54 -9.16
C ARG A 5 -6.49 5.83 -7.95
N GLY A 6 -5.80 4.83 -7.43
CA GLY A 6 -4.93 5.04 -6.28
C GLY A 6 -3.78 4.06 -6.11
N ASN A 7 -2.82 4.46 -5.28
CA ASN A 7 -1.70 3.63 -4.86
C ASN A 7 -1.63 3.60 -3.34
N LEU A 8 -1.40 2.41 -2.77
CA LEU A 8 -1.40 2.20 -1.32
C LEU A 8 -0.02 1.94 -0.73
N HIS A 9 1.05 2.02 -1.56
CA HIS A 9 2.41 1.75 -1.12
C HIS A 9 3.43 2.62 -1.87
N ALA A 10 3.95 3.61 -1.17
CA ALA A 10 5.03 4.47 -1.65
C ALA A 10 5.80 5.08 -0.47
N HIS A 11 7.09 5.27 -0.63
CA HIS A 11 8.01 5.73 0.41
C HIS A 11 8.52 7.14 0.17
N THR A 12 8.83 7.83 1.26
CA THR A 12 9.38 9.19 1.25
C THR A 12 10.78 9.25 1.85
N THR A 13 11.35 10.44 1.90
CA THR A 13 12.63 10.70 2.60
C THR A 13 12.54 10.53 4.12
N PHE A 14 11.37 10.20 4.66
CA PHE A 14 11.22 9.79 6.07
C PHE A 14 11.55 8.31 6.30
N SER A 15 11.65 7.52 5.23
CA SER A 15 12.27 6.20 5.27
C SER A 15 13.36 6.09 4.20
N ASP A 16 13.18 5.36 3.15
CA ASP A 16 14.18 5.08 2.13
C ASP A 16 13.78 5.55 0.72
N GLY A 17 12.69 6.30 0.62
CA GLY A 17 12.30 6.97 -0.61
C GLY A 17 13.13 8.21 -0.91
N VAL A 18 13.22 8.61 -2.18
CA VAL A 18 14.02 9.77 -2.61
C VAL A 18 13.23 11.08 -2.70
N ARG A 19 11.90 11.06 -2.49
CA ARG A 19 11.03 12.23 -2.54
C ARG A 19 10.57 12.63 -1.16
N SER A 20 10.54 13.94 -0.88
CA SER A 20 9.81 14.41 0.30
C SER A 20 8.31 14.10 0.18
N PRO A 21 7.55 14.05 1.28
CA PRO A 21 6.11 13.81 1.22
C PRO A 21 5.38 14.73 0.23
N ALA A 22 5.69 16.01 0.26
CA ALA A 22 5.08 16.99 -0.65
C ALA A 22 5.41 16.70 -2.13
N ALA A 23 6.67 16.36 -2.43
CA ALA A 23 7.09 16.05 -3.79
C ALA A 23 6.50 14.72 -4.28
N LEU A 24 6.34 13.72 -3.39
CA LEU A 24 5.70 12.46 -3.73
C LEU A 24 4.21 12.65 -4.02
N VAL A 25 3.49 13.38 -3.19
CA VAL A 25 2.08 13.69 -3.41
C VAL A 25 1.88 14.42 -4.74
N ALA A 26 2.67 15.46 -5.02
CA ALA A 26 2.60 16.20 -6.29
C ALA A 26 2.88 15.30 -7.51
N GLU A 27 3.77 14.33 -7.39
CA GLU A 27 4.05 13.35 -8.45
C GLU A 27 2.80 12.51 -8.77
N TYR A 28 2.12 11.96 -7.76
CA TYR A 28 0.91 11.15 -7.96
C TYR A 28 -0.28 12.00 -8.42
N GLU A 29 -0.43 13.24 -7.92
CA GLU A 29 -1.44 14.17 -8.43
C GLU A 29 -1.24 14.47 -9.91
N SER A 30 0.01 14.72 -10.35
CA SER A 30 0.34 14.98 -11.75
C SER A 30 0.02 13.81 -12.68
N ARG A 31 -0.05 12.60 -12.13
CA ARG A 31 -0.41 11.36 -12.84
C ARG A 31 -1.90 11.03 -12.78
N GLY A 32 -2.71 11.92 -12.19
CA GLY A 32 -4.16 11.75 -12.11
C GLY A 32 -4.62 10.70 -11.10
N TYR A 33 -3.90 10.54 -9.98
CA TYR A 33 -4.34 9.68 -8.89
C TYR A 33 -5.36 10.40 -8.01
N ASP A 34 -6.40 9.69 -7.59
CA ASP A 34 -7.46 10.17 -6.70
C ASP A 34 -7.13 9.95 -5.23
N PHE A 35 -6.29 8.92 -4.94
CA PHE A 35 -5.84 8.64 -3.57
C PHE A 35 -4.42 8.05 -3.53
N LEU A 36 -3.76 8.26 -2.39
CA LEU A 36 -2.41 7.79 -2.11
C LEU A 36 -2.27 7.44 -0.64
N ALA A 37 -1.64 6.31 -0.33
CA ALA A 37 -1.09 6.04 1.00
C ALA A 37 0.44 6.14 0.98
N ILE A 38 1.00 6.66 2.07
CA ILE A 38 2.45 6.77 2.29
C ILE A 38 2.77 5.96 3.56
N PRO A 39 3.00 4.65 3.44
CA PRO A 39 3.39 3.80 4.55
C PRO A 39 4.91 3.69 4.66
N ASP A 40 5.57 4.78 5.05
CA ASP A 40 7.00 4.75 5.34
C ASP A 40 7.33 3.67 6.38
N HIS A 41 8.55 3.10 6.32
CA HIS A 41 9.01 2.03 7.21
C HIS A 41 9.04 2.45 8.67
N GLU A 42 8.55 1.59 9.57
CA GLU A 42 8.55 1.81 11.01
C GLU A 42 9.95 1.80 11.61
N ASP A 43 10.82 0.94 11.11
CA ASP A 43 12.18 0.72 11.62
C ASP A 43 13.21 1.74 11.13
N HIS A 44 12.83 2.64 10.21
CA HIS A 44 13.65 3.78 9.84
C HIS A 44 13.48 4.91 10.86
N TYR A 45 14.58 5.55 11.23
CA TYR A 45 14.68 6.54 12.32
C TYR A 45 13.68 7.68 12.20
N ASN A 46 13.26 7.94 11.00
CA ASN A 46 12.54 9.17 10.67
C ASN A 46 11.07 9.13 11.05
N TRP A 47 10.48 7.95 11.21
CA TRP A 47 9.07 7.88 11.57
C TRP A 47 8.79 8.23 13.04
N VAL A 48 9.77 8.07 13.92
CA VAL A 48 9.73 8.52 15.32
C VAL A 48 10.07 10.00 15.49
N GLU A 49 10.58 10.65 14.43
CA GLU A 49 10.84 12.08 14.46
C GLU A 49 9.55 12.89 14.55
N PRO A 50 9.49 13.92 15.44
CA PRO A 50 8.29 14.76 15.63
C PRO A 50 7.76 15.40 14.34
N GLY A 51 8.57 15.50 13.28
CA GLY A 51 8.23 16.15 12.02
C GLY A 51 7.42 15.31 11.02
N TYR A 52 7.40 13.97 11.13
CA TYR A 52 6.78 13.12 10.11
C TYR A 52 5.25 13.32 10.00
N ARG A 53 4.56 13.15 11.10
CA ARG A 53 3.09 13.33 11.13
C ARG A 53 2.72 14.76 10.76
N ASP A 54 3.44 15.72 11.30
CA ASP A 54 3.25 17.14 11.00
C ASP A 54 3.48 17.45 9.53
N ALA A 55 4.45 16.82 8.88
CA ALA A 55 4.70 17.00 7.45
C ALA A 55 3.51 16.54 6.60
N LEU A 56 2.94 15.36 6.90
CA LEU A 56 1.74 14.85 6.21
C LEU A 56 0.50 15.69 6.53
N ASP A 57 0.31 16.08 7.79
CA ASP A 57 -0.86 16.84 8.26
C ASP A 57 -0.93 18.27 7.70
N ARG A 58 0.21 18.84 7.33
CA ARG A 58 0.29 20.17 6.67
C ARG A 58 -0.04 20.15 5.20
N LEU A 59 0.03 18.98 4.56
CA LEU A 59 -0.30 18.85 3.14
C LEU A 59 -1.81 19.10 2.93
N ARG A 60 -2.13 19.73 1.81
CA ARG A 60 -3.52 19.98 1.38
C ARG A 60 -3.67 19.52 -0.07
N PRO A 61 -3.48 18.21 -0.32
CA PRO A 61 -3.54 17.68 -1.67
C PRO A 61 -4.98 17.68 -2.22
N ALA A 62 -5.08 17.65 -3.55
CA ALA A 62 -6.34 17.42 -4.23
C ALA A 62 -6.75 15.93 -4.17
N LEU A 63 -5.76 15.01 -4.13
CA LEU A 63 -6.02 13.59 -3.88
C LEU A 63 -6.36 13.33 -2.40
N LEU A 64 -7.00 12.19 -2.11
CA LEU A 64 -7.21 11.70 -0.75
C LEU A 64 -5.91 11.07 -0.22
N LEU A 65 -5.27 11.73 0.72
CA LEU A 65 -4.08 11.21 1.36
C LEU A 65 -4.46 10.32 2.56
N PHE A 66 -4.04 9.05 2.52
CA PHE A 66 -4.11 8.14 3.65
C PHE A 66 -2.83 8.21 4.47
N ARG A 67 -2.96 8.09 5.78
CA ARG A 67 -1.84 7.78 6.65
C ARG A 67 -1.55 6.30 6.55
N GLY A 68 -0.28 5.95 6.57
CA GLY A 68 0.15 4.56 6.54
C GLY A 68 1.44 4.36 7.29
N ILE A 69 1.75 3.10 7.52
CA ILE A 69 3.03 2.65 8.04
C ILE A 69 3.29 1.24 7.50
N GLU A 70 4.50 0.98 7.06
CA GLU A 70 4.97 -0.36 6.79
C GLU A 70 5.69 -0.90 8.02
N VAL A 71 5.03 -1.84 8.70
CA VAL A 71 5.53 -2.46 9.92
C VAL A 71 6.19 -3.80 9.61
N ASN A 72 7.20 -4.16 10.38
CA ASN A 72 7.82 -5.46 10.30
C ASN A 72 7.14 -6.44 11.27
N PHE A 73 6.64 -7.56 10.74
CA PHE A 73 6.19 -8.67 11.58
C PHE A 73 7.40 -9.50 11.98
N ASP A 74 8.02 -9.16 13.09
CA ASP A 74 9.33 -9.64 13.56
C ASP A 74 9.53 -11.16 13.56
N PRO A 75 8.53 -12.00 13.94
CA PRO A 75 8.75 -13.44 14.00
C PRO A 75 9.27 -14.05 12.69
N ILE A 76 8.94 -13.43 11.55
CA ILE A 76 9.31 -13.91 10.21
C ILE A 76 9.85 -12.81 9.29
N ALA A 77 10.14 -11.63 9.84
CA ALA A 77 10.63 -10.46 9.09
C ALA A 77 9.75 -10.12 7.84
N GLN A 78 8.41 -10.21 7.98
CA GLN A 78 7.47 -9.91 6.90
C GLN A 78 6.97 -8.47 7.01
N HIS A 79 7.09 -7.70 5.95
CA HIS A 79 6.49 -6.37 5.88
C HIS A 79 4.97 -6.45 5.73
N VAL A 80 4.28 -5.66 6.52
CA VAL A 80 2.83 -5.53 6.53
C VAL A 80 2.46 -4.05 6.46
N GLY A 81 1.71 -3.68 5.45
CA GLY A 81 1.17 -2.33 5.30
C GLY A 81 -0.05 -2.13 6.21
N LYS A 82 -0.03 -1.05 6.99
CA LYS A 82 -1.18 -0.58 7.76
C LYS A 82 -1.60 0.77 7.21
N VAL A 83 -2.70 0.81 6.46
CA VAL A 83 -3.27 2.03 5.86
C VAL A 83 -4.50 2.45 6.64
N THR A 84 -4.52 3.69 7.13
CA THR A 84 -5.54 4.21 8.03
C THR A 84 -6.40 5.26 7.33
N GLY A 85 -7.72 5.04 7.33
CA GLY A 85 -8.74 6.00 6.95
C GLY A 85 -9.11 6.95 8.10
N ASP A 86 -10.38 7.33 8.18
CA ASP A 86 -10.88 8.17 9.27
C ASP A 86 -11.25 7.30 10.50
N THR A 87 -11.85 6.14 10.28
CA THR A 87 -12.24 5.15 11.29
C THR A 87 -11.81 3.72 10.92
N GLU A 88 -11.64 3.44 9.63
CA GLU A 88 -11.27 2.14 9.09
C GLU A 88 -9.75 1.99 8.99
N THR A 89 -9.27 0.75 9.05
CA THR A 89 -7.85 0.42 8.80
C THR A 89 -7.76 -0.78 7.87
N LEU A 90 -6.96 -0.68 6.81
CA LEU A 90 -6.63 -1.78 5.90
C LEU A 90 -5.26 -2.33 6.25
N TRP A 91 -5.18 -3.66 6.44
CA TRP A 91 -3.94 -4.39 6.64
C TRP A 91 -3.60 -5.19 5.39
N ILE A 92 -2.37 -5.06 4.92
CA ILE A 92 -1.91 -5.56 3.63
C ILE A 92 -0.68 -6.44 3.85
N LEU A 93 -0.66 -7.66 3.32
CA LEU A 93 0.57 -8.44 3.22
C LEU A 93 1.39 -7.87 2.05
N ASN A 94 2.50 -7.21 2.36
CA ASN A 94 3.32 -6.54 1.36
C ASN A 94 4.23 -7.53 0.63
N HIS A 95 4.37 -7.33 -0.68
CA HIS A 95 5.32 -7.93 -1.63
C HIS A 95 5.92 -9.31 -1.25
N PRO A 96 5.13 -10.40 -1.14
CA PRO A 96 5.64 -11.73 -0.81
C PRO A 96 6.74 -12.21 -1.75
N ALA A 97 6.76 -11.71 -2.99
CA ALA A 97 7.80 -11.98 -3.98
C ALA A 97 9.21 -11.59 -3.53
N ARG A 98 9.34 -10.50 -2.75
CA ARG A 98 10.63 -10.05 -2.19
C ARG A 98 11.26 -11.11 -1.30
N TYR A 99 10.44 -11.91 -0.62
CA TYR A 99 10.87 -13.00 0.25
C TYR A 99 10.98 -14.34 -0.48
N LYS A 100 10.67 -14.35 -1.80
CA LYS A 100 10.70 -15.57 -2.66
C LYS A 100 9.80 -16.69 -2.13
N LEU A 101 8.67 -16.32 -1.54
CA LEU A 101 7.72 -17.28 -0.98
C LEU A 101 7.00 -18.05 -2.07
N THR A 102 6.78 -19.33 -1.84
CA THR A 102 5.78 -20.11 -2.57
C THR A 102 4.38 -19.68 -2.15
N VAL A 103 3.36 -20.09 -2.91
CA VAL A 103 1.95 -19.84 -2.55
C VAL A 103 1.62 -20.46 -1.18
N THR A 104 2.10 -21.69 -0.92
CA THR A 104 1.89 -22.39 0.37
C THR A 104 2.50 -21.60 1.53
N GLU A 105 3.77 -21.22 1.42
CA GLU A 105 4.44 -20.40 2.44
C GLU A 105 3.77 -19.04 2.65
N THR A 106 3.21 -18.45 1.58
CA THR A 106 2.45 -17.22 1.68
C THR A 106 1.18 -17.41 2.49
N VAL A 107 0.44 -18.51 2.27
CA VAL A 107 -0.76 -18.85 3.05
C VAL A 107 -0.41 -19.07 4.52
N GLU A 108 0.65 -19.84 4.79
CA GLU A 108 1.13 -20.07 6.16
C GLU A 108 1.50 -18.77 6.88
N ARG A 109 2.13 -17.80 6.18
CA ARG A 109 2.42 -16.47 6.73
C ARG A 109 1.14 -15.68 7.02
N VAL A 110 0.16 -15.71 6.12
CA VAL A 110 -1.14 -15.06 6.34
C VAL A 110 -1.78 -15.60 7.61
N GLU A 111 -1.85 -16.92 7.76
CA GLU A 111 -2.44 -17.56 8.94
C GLU A 111 -1.70 -17.18 10.23
N MET A 112 -0.36 -17.19 10.20
CA MET A 112 0.47 -16.81 11.34
C MET A 112 0.24 -15.36 11.78
N ILE A 113 0.21 -14.42 10.82
CA ILE A 113 0.01 -12.99 11.09
C ILE A 113 -1.41 -12.73 11.61
N GLN A 114 -2.41 -13.39 11.02
CA GLN A 114 -3.80 -13.29 11.48
C GLN A 114 -3.99 -13.90 12.88
N ALA A 115 -3.35 -15.01 13.18
CA ALA A 115 -3.34 -15.62 14.51
C ALA A 115 -2.69 -14.74 15.58
N ALA A 116 -1.74 -13.87 15.18
CA ALA A 116 -1.17 -12.85 16.05
C ALA A 116 -2.07 -11.60 16.25
N GLY A 117 -3.27 -11.62 15.68
CA GLY A 117 -4.26 -10.54 15.83
C GLY A 117 -4.14 -9.40 14.82
N TRP A 118 -3.37 -9.55 13.75
CA TRP A 118 -3.26 -8.57 12.67
C TRP A 118 -4.24 -8.95 11.54
N PRO A 119 -5.35 -8.21 11.35
CA PRO A 119 -6.44 -8.62 10.47
C PRO A 119 -6.13 -8.33 9.00
N LEU A 120 -5.21 -9.11 8.41
CA LEU A 120 -4.89 -9.00 6.98
C LEU A 120 -6.15 -9.13 6.12
N ALA A 121 -6.35 -8.19 5.21
CA ALA A 121 -7.47 -8.16 4.28
C ALA A 121 -7.05 -8.16 2.81
N ALA A 122 -5.85 -7.68 2.51
CA ALA A 122 -5.32 -7.61 1.15
C ALA A 122 -3.88 -8.13 1.06
N ILE A 123 -3.45 -8.44 -0.16
CA ILE A 123 -2.08 -8.87 -0.50
C ILE A 123 -1.62 -8.15 -1.76
N GLU A 124 -0.38 -7.71 -1.77
CA GLU A 124 0.25 -7.19 -2.97
C GLU A 124 0.66 -8.34 -3.90
N VAL A 125 0.19 -8.26 -5.15
CA VAL A 125 0.65 -9.16 -6.22
C VAL A 125 1.73 -8.50 -7.08
N THR A 126 2.38 -7.49 -6.52
CA THR A 126 3.49 -6.76 -7.15
C THR A 126 4.72 -6.74 -6.24
N ASP A 127 5.88 -6.50 -6.84
CA ASP A 127 7.13 -6.17 -6.17
C ASP A 127 7.75 -4.99 -6.90
N THR A 128 7.86 -3.84 -6.23
CA THR A 128 8.23 -2.55 -6.85
C THR A 128 7.45 -2.23 -8.13
N GLY A 129 6.14 -2.49 -8.12
CA GLY A 129 5.24 -2.29 -9.26
C GLY A 129 5.31 -3.36 -10.35
N LEU A 130 6.14 -4.37 -10.21
CA LEU A 130 6.25 -5.47 -11.17
C LEU A 130 5.30 -6.61 -10.79
N TYR A 131 4.38 -6.94 -11.70
CA TYR A 131 3.38 -7.99 -11.50
C TYR A 131 4.01 -9.37 -11.28
N ARG A 132 3.48 -10.07 -10.30
CA ARG A 132 3.88 -11.42 -9.85
C ARG A 132 2.67 -12.35 -9.89
N PRO A 133 2.40 -12.96 -11.05
CA PRO A 133 1.17 -13.74 -11.28
C PRO A 133 0.99 -14.92 -10.33
N GLU A 134 2.07 -15.45 -9.76
CA GLU A 134 2.04 -16.55 -8.80
C GLU A 134 1.24 -16.23 -7.52
N TYR A 135 1.14 -14.94 -7.15
CA TYR A 135 0.37 -14.51 -5.97
C TYR A 135 -1.07 -14.09 -6.31
N ASP A 136 -1.39 -13.96 -7.60
CA ASP A 136 -2.76 -13.65 -8.07
C ASP A 136 -3.57 -14.95 -8.22
N THR A 137 -3.80 -15.62 -7.11
CA THR A 137 -4.48 -16.92 -7.05
C THR A 137 -5.50 -16.97 -5.91
N ASN A 138 -6.59 -17.69 -6.13
CA ASN A 138 -7.61 -17.92 -5.11
C ASN A 138 -7.14 -18.81 -3.95
N ALA A 139 -6.00 -19.48 -4.09
CA ALA A 139 -5.39 -20.23 -3.01
C ALA A 139 -4.97 -19.32 -1.82
N ILE A 140 -4.66 -18.04 -2.08
CA ILE A 140 -4.39 -17.06 -1.03
C ILE A 140 -5.70 -16.35 -0.70
N PRO A 141 -6.27 -16.49 0.51
CA PRO A 141 -7.61 -16.01 0.87
C PRO A 141 -7.64 -14.51 1.24
N LEU A 142 -6.97 -13.67 0.46
CA LEU A 142 -6.91 -12.21 0.62
C LEU A 142 -7.28 -11.52 -0.69
N VAL A 143 -7.78 -10.30 -0.62
CA VAL A 143 -8.03 -9.46 -1.80
C VAL A 143 -6.70 -9.10 -2.47
N LYS A 144 -6.60 -9.27 -3.79
CA LYS A 144 -5.40 -8.95 -4.56
C LYS A 144 -5.39 -7.48 -4.92
N ILE A 145 -4.27 -6.82 -4.64
CA ILE A 145 -4.03 -5.43 -5.01
C ILE A 145 -2.69 -5.28 -5.72
N ALA A 146 -2.60 -4.27 -6.56
CA ALA A 146 -1.36 -3.86 -7.21
C ALA A 146 -0.92 -2.50 -6.66
N THR A 147 0.36 -2.37 -6.32
CA THR A 147 0.97 -1.16 -5.79
C THR A 147 2.33 -0.94 -6.42
N ASP A 148 2.84 0.29 -6.31
CA ASP A 148 4.16 0.64 -6.84
C ASP A 148 5.29 0.19 -5.93
N ASP A 149 5.09 0.17 -4.61
CA ASP A 149 6.18 0.10 -3.64
C ASP A 149 7.32 1.07 -4.04
N ALA A 150 6.92 2.33 -4.21
CA ALA A 150 7.70 3.31 -4.96
C ALA A 150 8.68 4.04 -4.07
N HIS A 151 9.99 3.88 -4.35
CA HIS A 151 11.09 4.55 -3.66
C HIS A 151 11.73 5.65 -4.51
N ARG A 152 11.59 5.60 -5.86
CA ARG A 152 12.28 6.46 -6.81
C ARG A 152 11.51 6.61 -8.13
N PRO A 153 11.79 7.64 -8.94
CA PRO A 153 11.02 7.96 -10.14
C PRO A 153 10.67 6.81 -11.08
N PRO A 154 11.58 5.85 -11.38
CA PRO A 154 11.23 4.73 -12.25
C PRO A 154 10.16 3.78 -11.70
N HIS A 155 9.81 3.87 -10.40
CA HIS A 155 8.77 3.06 -9.78
C HIS A 155 7.39 3.69 -9.90
N PHE A 156 7.29 5.04 -9.96
CA PHE A 156 6.01 5.75 -9.92
C PHE A 156 5.12 5.44 -11.11
N GLY A 157 3.90 4.96 -10.85
CA GLY A 157 2.89 4.66 -11.84
C GLY A 157 3.07 3.34 -12.57
N ARG A 158 3.86 2.41 -12.02
CA ARG A 158 4.02 1.06 -12.57
C ARG A 158 2.80 0.19 -12.34
N ALA A 159 2.20 0.32 -11.17
CA ALA A 159 1.03 -0.45 -10.80
C ALA A 159 0.12 0.38 -9.89
N TRP A 160 -1.19 0.16 -9.99
CA TRP A 160 -2.17 0.85 -9.17
C TRP A 160 -3.46 0.02 -9.07
N ILE A 161 -4.37 0.49 -8.26
CA ILE A 161 -5.73 -0.03 -8.20
C ILE A 161 -6.73 1.02 -8.65
N GLU A 162 -7.85 0.56 -9.20
CA GLU A 162 -9.05 1.34 -9.43
C GLU A 162 -10.18 0.78 -8.58
N VAL A 163 -10.88 1.64 -7.85
CA VAL A 163 -11.89 1.25 -6.86
C VAL A 163 -13.22 1.92 -7.17
N ASP A 164 -14.31 1.14 -7.20
CA ASP A 164 -15.67 1.69 -7.29
C ASP A 164 -16.19 2.03 -5.89
N ALA A 165 -15.98 3.27 -5.48
CA ALA A 165 -16.36 3.76 -4.15
C ALA A 165 -16.68 5.26 -4.16
N ALA A 166 -17.35 5.72 -3.11
CA ALA A 166 -17.42 7.15 -2.80
C ALA A 166 -15.99 7.68 -2.53
N ARG A 167 -15.74 8.94 -2.89
CA ARG A 167 -14.45 9.59 -2.70
C ARG A 167 -14.22 9.98 -1.24
N GLU A 168 -14.15 8.96 -0.39
CA GLU A 168 -13.96 9.02 1.05
C GLU A 168 -13.02 7.89 1.48
N ARG A 169 -12.09 8.15 2.41
CA ARG A 169 -11.07 7.18 2.84
C ARG A 169 -11.67 5.85 3.31
N ASP A 170 -12.63 5.92 4.20
CA ASP A 170 -13.27 4.73 4.77
C ASP A 170 -14.11 3.95 3.75
N ALA A 171 -14.73 4.65 2.78
CA ALA A 171 -15.46 4.00 1.69
C ALA A 171 -14.52 3.22 0.77
N ILE A 172 -13.36 3.78 0.44
CA ILE A 172 -12.31 3.13 -0.34
C ILE A 172 -11.80 1.87 0.39
N ILE A 173 -11.51 1.97 1.69
CA ILE A 173 -11.06 0.80 2.48
C ILE A 173 -12.11 -0.30 2.48
N ARG A 174 -13.39 0.04 2.70
CA ARG A 174 -14.48 -0.95 2.68
C ARG A 174 -14.63 -1.62 1.31
N ALA A 175 -14.55 -0.85 0.22
CA ALA A 175 -14.63 -1.39 -1.13
C ALA A 175 -13.47 -2.34 -1.43
N ILE A 176 -12.23 -1.99 -1.04
CA ILE A 176 -11.08 -2.88 -1.19
C ILE A 176 -11.30 -4.18 -0.42
N ARG A 177 -11.76 -4.12 0.83
CA ARG A 177 -12.06 -5.33 1.62
C ARG A 177 -13.17 -6.20 1.02
N ALA A 178 -14.13 -5.58 0.32
CA ALA A 178 -15.19 -6.30 -0.39
C ALA A 178 -14.72 -6.92 -1.72
N GLY A 179 -13.52 -6.56 -2.19
CA GLY A 179 -12.99 -7.01 -3.48
C GLY A 179 -13.45 -6.16 -4.66
N ASP A 180 -14.08 -5.01 -4.42
CA ASP A 180 -14.53 -4.05 -5.45
C ASP A 180 -13.34 -3.24 -5.98
N VAL A 181 -12.32 -3.94 -6.44
CA VAL A 181 -11.03 -3.39 -6.86
C VAL A 181 -10.57 -4.03 -8.16
N GLN A 182 -9.99 -3.21 -9.03
CA GLN A 182 -9.37 -3.64 -10.28
C GLN A 182 -7.89 -3.26 -10.27
N MET A 183 -7.03 -4.23 -10.52
CA MET A 183 -5.59 -3.98 -10.65
C MET A 183 -5.27 -3.42 -12.05
N ARG A 184 -4.32 -2.51 -12.10
CA ARG A 184 -3.80 -1.90 -13.32
C ARG A 184 -2.29 -1.85 -13.30
N PHE A 185 -1.72 -1.91 -14.49
CA PHE A 185 -0.27 -1.91 -14.70
C PHE A 185 0.07 -0.90 -15.79
N GLY A 186 1.11 -0.10 -15.56
CA GLY A 186 1.62 0.84 -16.55
C GLY A 186 2.28 0.13 -17.74
N ASP A 187 2.34 0.80 -18.87
CA ASP A 187 3.11 0.34 -20.03
C ASP A 187 4.59 0.25 -19.63
N ARG A 188 5.24 -0.85 -20.02
CA ARG A 188 6.67 -1.09 -19.77
C ARG A 188 7.53 -0.36 -20.79
#